data_e76a4cadf9c24ef02142574e28b557a2
#
_entry.id   e76a4cadf9c24ef02142574e28b557a2
#
_cell.length_a   1.000
_cell.length_b   1.000
_cell.length_c   1.000
_cell.angle_alpha   90.00
_cell.angle_beta   90.00
_cell.angle_gamma   90.00
#
_symmetry.space_group_name_H-M   'P 1'
#
loop_
_entity.id
_entity.type
_entity.pdbx_description
1 polymer ?
#
loop_
_entity_poly.entity_id
_entity_poly.type
_entity_poly.pdbx_seq_one_letter_code
_entity_poly.pdbx_strand_id
1 'polypeptide(L)'
;MNRTVLGLQFAVCSTAHLSSQMGNMNAPTFTKDVAPILQKNCQSCHRPGEAAPFSMLTYEETRPWTGAMKLAVKQKLMPPWFADPQVGYFANDRSLSQKEIDTIVAWVTAVAPKGDPKDVLPEKSIVANSKASIADH
;
A
#
# COMPACT_ATOMS: atom_id res chain seq x y z
N MET A 1 -21.30 -36.14 64.72
CA MET A 1 -21.01 -34.72 64.39
C MET A 1 -20.54 -34.65 62.94
N ASN A 2 -21.47 -34.46 62.00
CA ASN A 2 -21.18 -34.41 60.58
C ASN A 2 -20.95 -32.96 60.15
N ARG A 3 -19.76 -32.66 59.65
CA ARG A 3 -19.47 -31.36 59.00
C ARG A 3 -19.47 -31.55 57.48
N THR A 4 -20.56 -31.15 56.85
CA THR A 4 -20.72 -31.07 55.40
C THR A 4 -19.96 -29.86 54.90
N VAL A 5 -18.92 -30.04 54.05
CA VAL A 5 -18.20 -28.99 53.36
C VAL A 5 -18.87 -28.73 52.03
N LEU A 6 -19.47 -27.56 51.89
CA LEU A 6 -20.14 -27.11 50.69
C LEU A 6 -19.08 -26.53 49.75
N GLY A 7 -18.79 -27.27 48.68
CA GLY A 7 -17.85 -26.79 47.64
C GLY A 7 -18.50 -25.74 46.73
N LEU A 8 -17.95 -24.55 46.72
CA LEU A 8 -18.35 -23.44 45.84
C LEU A 8 -17.62 -23.60 44.51
N GLN A 9 -18.33 -24.06 43.47
CA GLN A 9 -17.81 -24.09 42.09
C GLN A 9 -17.96 -22.71 41.47
N PHE A 10 -16.83 -22.05 41.21
CA PHE A 10 -16.79 -20.82 40.39
C PHE A 10 -16.83 -21.22 38.91
N ALA A 11 -17.96 -20.98 38.27
CA ALA A 11 -18.07 -21.04 36.82
C ALA A 11 -17.34 -19.84 36.20
N VAL A 12 -16.20 -20.12 35.57
CA VAL A 12 -15.47 -19.09 34.78
C VAL A 12 -16.20 -18.96 33.45
N CYS A 13 -16.98 -17.89 33.32
CA CYS A 13 -17.63 -17.50 32.06
C CYS A 13 -16.56 -16.88 31.14
N SER A 14 -15.99 -17.68 30.24
CA SER A 14 -15.10 -17.20 29.18
C SER A 14 -15.93 -16.43 28.16
N THR A 15 -15.96 -15.11 28.29
CA THR A 15 -16.49 -14.24 27.24
C THR A 15 -15.46 -14.18 26.10
N ALA A 16 -15.67 -14.95 25.05
CA ALA A 16 -14.95 -14.81 23.81
C ALA A 16 -15.29 -13.44 23.21
N HIS A 17 -14.34 -12.51 23.28
CA HIS A 17 -14.43 -11.23 22.58
C HIS A 17 -14.25 -11.51 21.09
N LEU A 18 -15.36 -11.65 20.35
CA LEU A 18 -15.38 -11.51 18.90
C LEU A 18 -15.11 -10.03 18.62
N SER A 19 -13.84 -9.68 18.46
CA SER A 19 -13.44 -8.41 17.85
C SER A 19 -13.88 -8.46 16.40
N SER A 20 -15.07 -7.98 16.12
CA SER A 20 -15.50 -7.61 14.75
C SER A 20 -14.52 -6.59 14.23
N GLN A 21 -13.62 -7.02 13.36
CA GLN A 21 -12.84 -6.10 12.52
C GLN A 21 -13.84 -5.47 11.54
N MET A 22 -14.46 -4.40 11.98
CA MET A 22 -15.16 -3.47 11.09
C MET A 22 -14.07 -2.86 10.20
N GLY A 23 -13.87 -3.43 9.01
CA GLY A 23 -13.02 -2.83 8.00
C GLY A 23 -13.50 -1.39 7.82
N ASN A 24 -12.59 -0.43 8.00
CA ASN A 24 -12.89 0.98 7.76
C ASN A 24 -13.32 1.12 6.31
N MET A 25 -14.62 1.32 6.05
CA MET A 25 -15.20 1.42 4.70
C MET A 25 -14.63 2.61 3.89
N ASN A 26 -13.89 3.50 4.54
CA ASN A 26 -13.21 4.62 3.93
C ASN A 26 -11.69 4.40 3.75
N ALA A 27 -11.16 3.21 4.07
CA ALA A 27 -9.74 2.94 3.88
C ALA A 27 -9.41 2.85 2.39
N PRO A 28 -8.27 3.42 1.95
CA PRO A 28 -7.83 3.25 0.57
C PRO A 28 -7.68 1.76 0.22
N THR A 29 -7.97 1.41 -1.05
CA THR A 29 -7.80 0.08 -1.58
C THR A 29 -6.69 0.04 -2.64
N PHE A 30 -6.14 -1.16 -2.89
CA PHE A 30 -5.11 -1.29 -3.91
C PHE A 30 -5.65 -0.92 -5.30
N THR A 31 -6.76 -1.53 -5.72
CA THR A 31 -7.28 -1.38 -7.08
C THR A 31 -7.68 0.04 -7.42
N LYS A 32 -8.31 0.75 -6.49
CA LYS A 32 -8.85 2.08 -6.71
C LYS A 32 -7.83 3.19 -6.45
N ASP A 33 -7.09 3.08 -5.34
CA ASP A 33 -6.35 4.23 -4.81
C ASP A 33 -4.84 4.08 -4.98
N VAL A 34 -4.30 2.87 -4.80
CA VAL A 34 -2.84 2.64 -4.77
C VAL A 34 -2.29 2.28 -6.15
N ALA A 35 -2.96 1.40 -6.90
CA ALA A 35 -2.49 0.99 -8.23
C ALA A 35 -2.24 2.18 -9.17
N PRO A 36 -3.09 3.22 -9.24
CA PRO A 36 -2.82 4.41 -10.05
C PRO A 36 -1.51 5.12 -9.66
N ILE A 37 -1.22 5.20 -8.36
CA ILE A 37 0.02 5.81 -7.86
C ILE A 37 1.23 4.97 -8.25
N LEU A 38 1.14 3.64 -8.11
CA LEU A 38 2.22 2.73 -8.49
C LEU A 38 2.49 2.76 -9.99
N GLN A 39 1.44 2.77 -10.82
CA GLN A 39 1.55 2.85 -12.27
C GLN A 39 2.29 4.10 -12.71
N LYS A 40 1.94 5.24 -12.14
CA LYS A 40 2.53 6.52 -12.48
C LYS A 40 3.99 6.65 -12.03
N ASN A 41 4.31 6.22 -10.80
CA ASN A 41 5.56 6.62 -10.14
C ASN A 41 6.53 5.46 -9.87
N CYS A 42 6.08 4.19 -9.88
CA CYS A 42 6.87 3.06 -9.38
C CYS A 42 7.14 2.00 -10.43
N GLN A 43 6.14 1.65 -11.24
CA GLN A 43 6.19 0.48 -12.14
C GLN A 43 7.15 0.64 -13.32
N SER A 44 7.63 1.84 -13.60
CA SER A 44 8.70 2.04 -14.60
C SER A 44 10.00 1.34 -14.20
N CYS A 45 10.27 1.20 -12.90
CA CYS A 45 11.43 0.51 -12.35
C CYS A 45 11.06 -0.81 -11.68
N HIS A 46 9.89 -0.89 -11.02
CA HIS A 46 9.40 -2.06 -10.30
C HIS A 46 8.58 -2.99 -11.20
N ARG A 47 9.23 -3.58 -12.20
CA ARG A 47 8.69 -4.59 -13.12
C ARG A 47 9.78 -5.55 -13.58
N PRO A 48 9.45 -6.73 -14.12
CA PRO A 48 10.45 -7.68 -14.60
C PRO A 48 11.39 -7.06 -15.64
N GLY A 49 12.69 -7.29 -15.48
CA GLY A 49 13.72 -6.80 -16.41
C GLY A 49 14.18 -5.37 -16.18
N GLU A 50 13.64 -4.66 -15.19
CA GLU A 50 14.04 -3.30 -14.85
C GLU A 50 14.89 -3.24 -13.57
N ALA A 51 15.28 -2.04 -13.15
CA ALA A 51 16.30 -1.81 -12.13
C ALA A 51 15.92 -2.29 -10.71
N ALA A 52 14.62 -2.37 -10.39
CA ALA A 52 14.18 -2.73 -9.05
C ALA A 52 14.19 -4.27 -8.85
N PRO A 53 14.49 -4.75 -7.63
CA PRO A 53 14.64 -6.18 -7.35
C PRO A 53 13.31 -6.95 -7.26
N PHE A 54 12.17 -6.29 -7.33
CA PHE A 54 10.83 -6.90 -7.25
C PHE A 54 9.82 -6.10 -8.06
N SER A 55 8.77 -6.80 -8.51
CA SER A 55 7.67 -6.22 -9.28
C SER A 55 6.59 -5.62 -8.39
N MET A 56 5.92 -4.58 -8.89
CA MET A 56 4.72 -3.96 -8.31
C MET A 56 3.58 -3.87 -9.33
N LEU A 57 3.53 -4.78 -10.32
CA LEU A 57 2.50 -4.75 -11.35
C LEU A 57 1.15 -5.21 -10.84
N THR A 58 1.14 -6.17 -9.90
CA THR A 58 -0.08 -6.74 -9.34
C THR A 58 -0.16 -6.53 -7.83
N TYR A 59 -1.36 -6.73 -7.27
CA TYR A 59 -1.56 -6.72 -5.83
C TYR A 59 -0.73 -7.79 -5.14
N GLU A 60 -0.71 -8.99 -5.69
CA GLU A 60 -0.01 -10.16 -5.15
C GLU A 60 1.50 -9.94 -5.08
N GLU A 61 2.07 -9.28 -6.09
CA GLU A 61 3.49 -8.92 -6.13
C GLU A 61 3.81 -7.77 -5.16
N THR A 62 2.91 -6.81 -5.02
CA THR A 62 3.09 -5.62 -4.17
C THR A 62 2.91 -5.94 -2.67
N ARG A 63 1.93 -6.80 -2.35
CA ARG A 63 1.48 -7.05 -0.97
C ARG A 63 2.59 -7.47 0.00
N PRO A 64 3.56 -8.33 -0.35
CA PRO A 64 4.66 -8.70 0.53
C PRO A 64 5.57 -7.53 0.94
N TRP A 65 5.63 -6.47 0.12
CA TRP A 65 6.54 -5.34 0.30
C TRP A 65 5.93 -4.13 0.99
N THR A 66 4.68 -4.21 1.40
CA THR A 66 3.93 -3.07 1.96
C THR A 66 4.62 -2.38 3.13
N GLY A 67 5.25 -3.14 4.03
CA GLY A 67 5.98 -2.57 5.16
C GLY A 67 7.19 -1.74 4.72
N ALA A 68 8.02 -2.29 3.83
CA ALA A 68 9.18 -1.62 3.28
C ALA A 68 8.77 -0.40 2.43
N MET A 69 7.71 -0.55 1.64
CA MET A 69 7.17 0.53 0.81
C MET A 69 6.69 1.71 1.66
N LYS A 70 5.92 1.45 2.73
CA LYS A 70 5.48 2.49 3.67
C LYS A 70 6.65 3.27 4.25
N LEU A 71 7.71 2.59 4.65
CA LEU A 71 8.91 3.22 5.19
C LEU A 71 9.62 4.07 4.13
N ALA A 72 9.84 3.51 2.95
CA ALA A 72 10.56 4.16 1.86
C ALA A 72 9.87 5.44 1.37
N VAL A 73 8.54 5.43 1.20
CA VAL A 73 7.80 6.62 0.76
C VAL A 73 7.72 7.69 1.87
N LYS A 74 7.60 7.30 3.14
CA LYS A 74 7.62 8.25 4.26
C LYS A 74 8.96 8.96 4.40
N GLN A 75 10.05 8.25 4.15
CA GLN A 75 11.41 8.81 4.17
C GLN A 75 11.80 9.47 2.85
N LYS A 76 10.92 9.49 1.85
CA LYS A 76 11.17 10.03 0.50
C LYS A 76 12.38 9.37 -0.20
N LEU A 77 12.67 8.11 0.13
CA LEU A 77 13.70 7.30 -0.52
C LEU A 77 13.20 6.72 -1.85
N MET A 78 11.88 6.56 -1.99
CA MET A 78 11.21 6.08 -3.20
C MET A 78 10.01 6.97 -3.57
N PRO A 79 9.89 7.32 -4.86
CA PRO A 79 10.85 7.15 -5.95
C PRO A 79 12.18 7.87 -5.67
N PRO A 80 13.31 7.39 -6.24
CA PRO A 80 14.61 8.05 -6.04
C PRO A 80 14.63 9.39 -6.78
N TRP A 81 14.38 10.47 -6.06
CA TRP A 81 14.38 11.84 -6.54
C TRP A 81 15.05 12.74 -5.52
N PHE A 82 16.20 13.28 -5.89
CA PHE A 82 17.06 14.04 -4.98
C PHE A 82 17.14 15.53 -5.31
N ALA A 83 16.35 15.99 -6.31
CA ALA A 83 16.30 17.42 -6.63
C ALA A 83 15.57 18.19 -5.52
N ASP A 84 16.15 19.31 -5.11
CA ASP A 84 15.55 20.20 -4.13
C ASP A 84 14.35 20.94 -4.77
N PRO A 85 13.13 20.78 -4.25
CA PRO A 85 11.96 21.46 -4.79
C PRO A 85 12.01 22.99 -4.66
N GLN A 86 12.94 23.52 -3.85
CA GLN A 86 13.12 24.97 -3.69
C GLN A 86 14.01 25.58 -4.79
N VAL A 87 14.74 24.76 -5.55
CA VAL A 87 15.71 25.23 -6.54
C VAL A 87 15.12 25.35 -7.96
N GLY A 88 13.97 24.74 -8.22
CA GLY A 88 13.34 24.83 -9.54
C GLY A 88 12.26 23.78 -9.80
N TYR A 89 11.69 23.84 -11.01
CA TYR A 89 10.72 22.87 -11.51
C TYR A 89 11.40 21.98 -12.54
N PHE A 90 11.26 20.68 -12.35
CA PHE A 90 11.84 19.68 -13.23
C PHE A 90 10.71 18.96 -13.97
N ALA A 91 10.75 18.94 -15.31
CA ALA A 91 9.73 18.31 -16.14
C ALA A 91 9.60 16.80 -15.88
N ASN A 92 10.70 16.17 -15.42
CA ASN A 92 10.77 14.74 -15.09
C ASN A 92 10.69 14.47 -13.58
N ASP A 93 10.12 15.35 -12.77
CA ASP A 93 9.94 15.15 -11.34
C ASP A 93 9.09 13.89 -11.07
N ARG A 94 9.68 12.96 -10.34
CA ARG A 94 9.07 11.68 -9.95
C ARG A 94 8.69 11.64 -8.48
N SER A 95 8.87 12.74 -7.75
CA SER A 95 8.50 12.78 -6.34
C SER A 95 7.01 12.52 -6.14
N LEU A 96 6.68 11.86 -5.05
CA LEU A 96 5.29 11.69 -4.64
C LEU A 96 4.79 12.97 -3.97
N SER A 97 3.60 13.37 -4.31
CA SER A 97 2.87 14.37 -3.53
C SER A 97 2.57 13.85 -2.14
N GLN A 98 2.38 14.75 -1.18
CA GLN A 98 2.02 14.35 0.20
C GLN A 98 0.75 13.51 0.23
N LYS A 99 -0.24 13.83 -0.61
CA LYS A 99 -1.48 13.05 -0.74
C LYS A 99 -1.22 11.61 -1.20
N GLU A 100 -0.33 11.40 -2.16
CA GLU A 100 0.03 10.06 -2.63
C GLU A 100 0.76 9.27 -1.53
N ILE A 101 1.66 9.91 -0.78
CA ILE A 101 2.34 9.32 0.37
C ILE A 101 1.30 8.91 1.43
N ASP A 102 0.40 9.82 1.80
CA ASP A 102 -0.62 9.57 2.83
C ASP A 102 -1.56 8.44 2.42
N THR A 103 -1.94 8.37 1.13
CA THR A 103 -2.76 7.29 0.59
C THR A 103 -2.08 5.93 0.74
N ILE A 104 -0.81 5.81 0.36
CA ILE A 104 -0.04 4.56 0.51
C ILE A 104 0.09 4.18 1.98
N VAL A 105 0.42 5.15 2.84
CA VAL A 105 0.57 4.93 4.29
C VAL A 105 -0.74 4.48 4.94
N ALA A 106 -1.85 5.12 4.60
CA ALA A 106 -3.18 4.76 5.10
C ALA A 106 -3.59 3.36 4.63
N TRP A 107 -3.37 3.03 3.36
CA TRP A 107 -3.62 1.72 2.81
C TRP A 107 -2.86 0.61 3.55
N VAL A 108 -1.55 0.79 3.74
CA VAL A 108 -0.73 -0.19 4.48
C VAL A 108 -1.18 -0.31 5.94
N THR A 109 -1.56 0.81 6.57
CA THR A 109 -2.05 0.83 7.96
C THR A 109 -3.39 0.10 8.10
N ALA A 110 -4.23 0.14 7.07
CA ALA A 110 -5.50 -0.60 6.98
C ALA A 110 -5.32 -2.08 6.58
N VAL A 111 -4.12 -2.65 6.75
CA VAL A 111 -3.76 -4.03 6.40
C VAL A 111 -3.79 -4.29 4.89
N ALA A 112 -3.62 -3.25 4.12
CA ALA A 112 -3.49 -3.26 2.65
C ALA A 112 -4.63 -4.03 1.93
N PRO A 113 -5.89 -3.57 2.01
CA PRO A 113 -7.00 -4.23 1.34
C PRO A 113 -6.87 -4.18 -0.18
N LYS A 114 -7.26 -5.28 -0.87
CA LYS A 114 -7.16 -5.38 -2.33
C LYS A 114 -8.12 -4.45 -3.07
N GLY A 115 -9.37 -4.37 -2.64
CA GLY A 115 -10.42 -3.60 -3.30
C GLY A 115 -11.21 -4.42 -4.34
N ASP A 116 -12.14 -3.76 -5.05
CA ASP A 116 -12.97 -4.41 -6.06
C ASP A 116 -12.18 -4.57 -7.38
N PRO A 117 -12.21 -5.75 -8.02
CA PRO A 117 -11.62 -5.94 -9.34
C PRO A 117 -12.15 -5.00 -10.43
N LYS A 118 -13.36 -4.46 -10.28
CA LYS A 118 -13.94 -3.50 -11.22
C LYS A 118 -13.24 -2.14 -11.23
N ASP A 119 -12.55 -1.81 -10.15
CA ASP A 119 -11.80 -0.55 -10.01
C ASP A 119 -10.39 -0.63 -10.62
N VAL A 120 -10.01 -1.78 -11.21
CA VAL A 120 -8.70 -1.95 -11.85
C VAL A 120 -8.60 -1.09 -13.10
N LEU A 121 -7.59 -0.23 -13.14
CA LEU A 121 -7.28 0.54 -14.35
C LEU A 121 -6.84 -0.39 -15.48
N PRO A 122 -7.28 -0.16 -16.72
CA PRO A 122 -6.84 -0.97 -17.85
C PRO A 122 -5.33 -0.83 -18.07
N GLU A 123 -4.66 -1.96 -18.30
CA GLU A 123 -3.21 -2.11 -18.50
C GLU A 123 -2.60 -1.18 -19.57
N LYS A 124 -3.42 -0.60 -20.41
CA LYS A 124 -3.04 0.25 -21.54
C LYS A 124 -2.29 1.54 -21.18
N SER A 125 -2.36 1.99 -19.93
CA SER A 125 -1.73 3.25 -19.52
C SER A 125 -0.21 3.15 -19.28
N ILE A 126 0.32 1.94 -19.07
CA ILE A 126 1.73 1.74 -18.70
C ILE A 126 2.66 1.82 -19.92
N VAL A 127 2.19 1.32 -21.07
CA VAL A 127 3.02 1.23 -22.29
C VAL A 127 3.06 2.56 -23.06
N ALA A 128 2.04 3.39 -22.96
CA ALA A 128 1.97 4.66 -23.68
C ALA A 128 2.98 5.70 -23.17
N ASN A 129 3.22 5.76 -21.84
CA ASN A 129 4.13 6.75 -21.26
C ASN A 129 5.62 6.40 -21.43
N SER A 130 5.97 5.13 -21.57
CA SER A 130 7.38 4.75 -21.79
C SER A 130 7.86 5.01 -23.23
N LYS A 131 6.95 5.01 -24.21
CA LYS A 131 7.30 5.33 -25.60
C LYS A 131 7.41 6.84 -25.87
N ALA A 132 6.66 7.67 -25.16
CA ALA A 132 6.70 9.12 -25.34
C ALA A 132 8.03 9.74 -24.84
N SER A 133 8.69 9.11 -23.85
CA SER A 133 9.94 9.62 -23.30
C SER A 133 11.18 9.30 -24.16
N ILE A 134 11.09 8.47 -25.17
CA ILE A 134 12.24 8.06 -26.03
C ILE A 134 12.22 8.82 -27.38
N ALA A 135 11.13 9.49 -27.73
CA ALA A 135 10.97 10.13 -29.04
C ALA A 135 11.48 11.59 -29.09
N ASP A 136 11.90 12.19 -27.97
CA ASP A 136 12.32 13.61 -27.87
C ASP A 136 13.81 13.78 -27.51
N HIS A 137 14.69 12.86 -27.95
CA HIS A 137 16.14 13.06 -27.88
C HIS A 137 16.81 12.72 -29.19
#